data_9d5949551922ee17d7741e8e6bce96fa
#
_entry.id   9d5949551922ee17d7741e8e6bce96fa
#
_cell.length_a   1.000
_cell.length_b   1.000
_cell.length_c   1.000
_cell.angle_alpha   90.00
_cell.angle_beta   90.00
_cell.angle_gamma   90.00
#
_symmetry.space_group_name_H-M   'P 1'
#
loop_
_entity.id
_entity.type
_entity.pdbx_description
1 polymer ?
#
loop_
_entity_poly.entity_id
_entity_poly.type
_entity_poly.pdbx_seq_one_letter_code
_entity_poly.pdbx_strand_id
1 'polypeptide(L)'
;MVKLVCFVRRNPNLTVEEFHEHWTHHHAALILEHGGRWVRRYEQNHRLIKDYERPGSPDFDGCAIQWFDSARDFFAMVADAGYQANVGPDERYLLDFDATQFLLTEEEHVVI
;
A
#
# COMPACT_ATOMS: atom_id res chain seq x y z
N MET A 1 -16.06 -0.47 9.40
CA MET A 1 -14.71 -1.00 9.09
C MET A 1 -13.67 0.10 9.11
N VAL A 2 -12.46 -0.27 9.42
CA VAL A 2 -11.31 0.64 9.36
C VAL A 2 -10.60 0.44 8.03
N LYS A 3 -10.16 1.55 7.42
CA LYS A 3 -9.36 1.51 6.19
C LYS A 3 -7.97 2.05 6.46
N LEU A 4 -6.97 1.37 5.96
CA LEU A 4 -5.63 1.93 5.80
C LEU A 4 -5.53 2.48 4.37
N VAL A 5 -5.30 3.78 4.26
CA VAL A 5 -5.06 4.44 2.98
C VAL A 5 -3.57 4.77 2.92
N CYS A 6 -2.89 4.25 1.92
CA CYS A 6 -1.45 4.38 1.79
C CYS A 6 -1.11 5.07 0.46
N PHE A 7 -0.52 6.26 0.54
CA PHE A 7 0.00 6.96 -0.64
C PHE A 7 1.44 6.54 -0.82
N VAL A 8 1.69 5.66 -1.82
CA VAL A 8 2.98 5.02 -2.00
C VAL A 8 3.89 5.83 -2.91
N ARG A 9 5.13 6.00 -2.46
CA ARG A 9 6.21 6.58 -3.24
C ARG A 9 7.18 5.48 -3.61
N ARG A 10 7.47 5.37 -4.89
CA ARG A 10 8.40 4.39 -5.45
C ARG A 10 9.82 4.61 -4.91
N ASN A 11 10.53 3.52 -4.61
CA ASN A 11 11.96 3.54 -4.39
C ASN A 11 12.63 4.16 -5.64
N PRO A 12 13.40 5.24 -5.49
CA PRO A 12 13.99 5.94 -6.65
C PRO A 12 14.98 5.09 -7.45
N ASN A 13 15.46 3.99 -6.90
CA ASN A 13 16.35 3.05 -7.59
C ASN A 13 15.60 2.09 -8.53
N LEU A 14 14.26 2.08 -8.46
CA LEU A 14 13.43 1.30 -9.36
C LEU A 14 12.88 2.19 -10.46
N THR A 15 12.78 1.65 -11.68
CA THR A 15 12.02 2.32 -12.73
C THR A 15 10.53 2.27 -12.41
N VAL A 16 9.73 3.11 -13.08
CA VAL A 16 8.28 3.09 -12.95
C VAL A 16 7.72 1.71 -13.29
N GLU A 17 8.22 1.09 -14.37
CA GLU A 17 7.78 -0.24 -14.81
C GLU A 17 8.13 -1.31 -13.78
N GLU A 18 9.36 -1.28 -13.27
CA GLU A 18 9.80 -2.22 -12.23
C GLU A 18 8.96 -2.11 -10.97
N PHE A 19 8.65 -0.88 -10.56
CA PHE A 19 7.83 -0.62 -9.39
C PHE A 19 6.43 -1.23 -9.54
N HIS A 20 5.73 -0.89 -10.63
CA HIS A 20 4.35 -1.36 -10.82
C HIS A 20 4.26 -2.87 -11.00
N GLU A 21 5.22 -3.47 -11.69
CA GLU A 21 5.31 -4.93 -11.87
C GLU A 21 5.49 -5.63 -10.52
N HIS A 22 6.45 -5.19 -9.73
CA HIS A 22 6.73 -5.78 -8.42
C HIS A 22 5.58 -5.58 -7.44
N TRP A 23 4.99 -4.39 -7.43
CA TRP A 23 3.86 -4.06 -6.57
C TRP A 23 2.66 -4.98 -6.86
N THR A 24 2.32 -5.14 -8.14
CA THR A 24 1.19 -5.97 -8.57
C THR A 24 1.38 -7.45 -8.25
N HIS A 25 2.55 -8.00 -8.59
CA HIS A 25 2.73 -9.46 -8.61
C HIS A 25 3.42 -9.99 -7.36
N HIS A 26 4.42 -9.29 -6.84
CA HIS A 26 5.20 -9.79 -5.72
C HIS A 26 4.69 -9.28 -4.38
N HIS A 27 4.55 -7.97 -4.25
CA HIS A 27 4.13 -7.36 -2.99
C HIS A 27 2.71 -7.75 -2.62
N ALA A 28 1.79 -7.75 -3.56
CA ALA A 28 0.40 -8.16 -3.33
C ALA A 28 0.32 -9.60 -2.80
N ALA A 29 1.13 -10.51 -3.34
CA ALA A 29 1.16 -11.90 -2.89
C ALA A 29 1.64 -12.01 -1.44
N LEU A 30 2.65 -11.24 -1.06
CA LEU A 30 3.13 -11.20 0.32
C LEU A 30 2.08 -10.67 1.29
N ILE A 31 1.35 -9.62 0.90
CA ILE A 31 0.25 -9.08 1.72
C ILE A 31 -0.83 -10.15 1.93
N LEU A 32 -1.22 -10.85 0.87
CA LEU A 32 -2.23 -11.91 0.98
C LEU A 32 -1.76 -13.05 1.87
N GLU A 33 -0.51 -13.48 1.73
CA GLU A 33 0.03 -14.59 2.51
C GLU A 33 0.19 -14.24 3.99
N HIS A 34 0.73 -13.07 4.30
CA HIS A 34 1.10 -12.70 5.66
C HIS A 34 0.12 -11.75 6.35
N GLY A 35 -0.74 -11.07 5.60
CA GLY A 35 -1.73 -10.12 6.10
C GLY A 35 -3.18 -10.58 5.90
N GLY A 36 -3.42 -11.58 5.08
CA GLY A 36 -4.77 -12.01 4.70
C GLY A 36 -5.67 -12.46 5.85
N ARG A 37 -5.08 -12.82 6.99
CA ARG A 37 -5.83 -13.16 8.21
C ARG A 37 -6.64 -11.94 8.72
N TRP A 38 -6.13 -10.72 8.53
CA TRP A 38 -6.73 -9.49 9.04
C TRP A 38 -7.36 -8.62 7.97
N VAL A 39 -6.82 -8.66 6.75
CA VAL A 39 -7.26 -7.82 5.63
C VAL A 39 -8.51 -8.41 5.00
N ARG A 40 -9.60 -7.64 4.94
CA ARG A 40 -10.87 -8.08 4.35
C ARG A 40 -10.99 -7.72 2.89
N ARG A 41 -10.33 -6.66 2.46
CA ARG A 41 -10.27 -6.22 1.08
C ARG A 41 -8.97 -5.46 0.88
N TYR A 42 -8.39 -5.58 -0.30
CA TYR A 42 -7.14 -4.92 -0.65
C TYR A 42 -7.22 -4.43 -2.08
N GLU A 43 -6.97 -3.15 -2.28
CA GLU A 43 -6.89 -2.52 -3.60
C GLU A 43 -5.55 -1.85 -3.78
N GLN A 44 -4.99 -2.02 -4.95
CA GLN A 44 -3.88 -1.21 -5.43
C GLN A 44 -4.41 -0.30 -6.54
N ASN A 45 -4.26 1.01 -6.36
CA ASN A 45 -4.62 2.00 -7.35
C ASN A 45 -3.32 2.53 -7.95
N HIS A 46 -2.97 2.02 -9.12
CA HIS A 46 -1.74 2.37 -9.81
C HIS A 46 -1.89 3.71 -10.53
N ARG A 47 -0.90 4.58 -10.37
CA ARG A 47 -0.89 5.84 -11.09
C ARG A 47 -0.90 5.58 -12.60
N LEU A 48 -1.77 6.31 -13.32
CA LEU A 48 -1.84 6.22 -14.78
C LEU A 48 -0.49 6.62 -15.38
N ILE A 49 0.02 5.84 -16.32
CA ILE A 49 1.35 6.10 -16.89
C ILE A 49 1.45 7.50 -17.48
N LYS A 50 0.41 7.96 -18.17
CA LYS A 50 0.38 9.30 -18.74
C LYS A 50 0.35 10.40 -17.68
N ASP A 51 -0.09 10.10 -16.47
CA ASP A 51 -0.14 11.09 -15.39
C ASP A 51 1.25 11.53 -14.95
N TYR A 52 2.28 10.70 -15.15
CA TYR A 52 3.66 11.08 -14.85
C TYR A 52 4.14 12.28 -15.68
N GLU A 53 3.53 12.52 -16.83
CA GLU A 53 3.87 13.62 -17.73
C GLU A 53 3.14 14.91 -17.36
N ARG A 54 2.14 14.86 -16.50
CA ARG A 54 1.32 16.01 -16.14
C ARG A 54 2.09 16.99 -15.26
N PRO A 55 2.23 18.28 -15.64
CA PRO A 55 2.89 19.27 -14.80
C PRO A 55 2.16 19.46 -13.47
N GLY A 56 2.91 19.58 -12.39
CA GLY A 56 2.35 19.78 -11.06
C GLY A 56 1.67 18.58 -10.46
N SER A 57 1.84 17.38 -11.05
CA SER A 57 1.31 16.15 -10.49
C SER A 57 2.05 15.80 -9.18
N PRO A 58 1.38 15.10 -8.24
CA PRO A 58 2.02 14.69 -6.99
C PRO A 58 3.12 13.66 -7.23
N ASP A 59 4.00 13.51 -6.24
CA ASP A 59 5.13 12.59 -6.34
C ASP A 59 4.79 11.14 -5.98
N PHE A 60 3.53 10.83 -5.75
CA PHE A 60 3.12 9.46 -5.41
C PHE A 60 2.92 8.62 -6.66
N ASP A 61 3.18 7.32 -6.53
CA ASP A 61 3.07 6.36 -7.62
C ASP A 61 1.77 5.57 -7.56
N GLY A 62 1.01 5.73 -6.49
CA GLY A 62 -0.29 5.10 -6.36
C GLY A 62 -0.87 5.24 -4.97
N CYS A 63 -2.02 4.60 -4.79
CA CYS A 63 -2.73 4.58 -3.52
C CYS A 63 -3.21 3.15 -3.26
N ALA A 64 -2.76 2.57 -2.15
CA ALA A 64 -3.26 1.29 -1.68
C ALA A 64 -4.33 1.51 -0.61
N ILE A 65 -5.38 0.72 -0.65
CA ILE A 65 -6.42 0.74 0.38
C ILE A 65 -6.61 -0.67 0.90
N GLN A 66 -6.58 -0.82 2.23
CA GLN A 66 -6.84 -2.09 2.90
C GLN A 66 -7.96 -1.90 3.91
N TRP A 67 -8.90 -2.84 3.94
CA TRP A 67 -10.02 -2.83 4.87
C TRP A 67 -9.80 -3.84 5.98
N PHE A 68 -10.08 -3.42 7.22
CA PHE A 68 -9.99 -4.23 8.43
C PHE A 68 -11.32 -4.17 9.18
N ASP A 69 -11.65 -5.22 9.94
CA ASP A 69 -12.83 -5.19 10.79
C ASP A 69 -12.71 -4.12 11.89
N SER A 70 -11.49 -3.88 12.36
CA SER A 70 -11.22 -2.91 13.42
C SER A 70 -9.79 -2.39 13.34
N ALA A 71 -9.52 -1.27 14.03
CA ALA A 71 -8.17 -0.76 14.19
C ALA A 71 -7.27 -1.78 14.92
N ARG A 72 -7.84 -2.56 15.85
CA ARG A 72 -7.10 -3.61 16.55
C ARG A 72 -6.49 -4.61 15.56
N ASP A 73 -7.24 -5.00 14.52
CA ASP A 73 -6.77 -5.95 13.54
C ASP A 73 -5.60 -5.39 12.73
N PHE A 74 -5.67 -4.11 12.37
CA PHE A 74 -4.55 -3.44 11.71
C PHE A 74 -3.30 -3.48 12.60
N PHE A 75 -3.42 -3.09 13.85
CA PHE A 75 -2.27 -3.09 14.78
C PHE A 75 -1.74 -4.50 15.04
N ALA A 76 -2.63 -5.51 15.10
CA ALA A 76 -2.22 -6.90 15.23
C ALA A 76 -1.43 -7.37 14.02
N MET A 77 -1.84 -7.00 12.83
CA MET A 77 -1.15 -7.35 11.58
C MET A 77 0.27 -6.77 11.56
N VAL A 78 0.41 -5.48 11.84
CA VAL A 78 1.74 -4.83 11.77
C VAL A 78 2.66 -5.30 12.90
N ALA A 79 2.12 -5.81 13.99
CA ALA A 79 2.89 -6.38 15.09
C ALA A 79 3.24 -7.86 14.89
N ASP A 80 2.63 -8.52 13.92
CA ASP A 80 2.85 -9.94 13.66
C ASP A 80 4.28 -10.20 13.18
N ALA A 81 4.94 -11.19 13.78
CA ALA A 81 6.34 -11.50 13.45
C ALA A 81 6.51 -11.94 11.99
N GLY A 82 5.58 -12.74 11.47
CA GLY A 82 5.62 -13.21 10.09
C GLY A 82 5.43 -12.05 9.09
N TYR A 83 4.50 -11.14 9.39
CA TYR A 83 4.30 -9.94 8.60
C TYR A 83 5.57 -9.07 8.57
N GLN A 84 6.15 -8.80 9.73
CA GLN A 84 7.37 -8.00 9.82
C GLN A 84 8.55 -8.65 9.09
N ALA A 85 8.69 -9.97 9.17
CA ALA A 85 9.80 -10.69 8.56
C ALA A 85 9.69 -10.80 7.05
N ASN A 86 8.48 -10.81 6.49
CA ASN A 86 8.24 -11.08 5.08
C ASN A 86 7.75 -9.86 4.28
N VAL A 87 6.88 -9.05 4.86
CA VAL A 87 6.35 -7.86 4.20
C VAL A 87 7.26 -6.65 4.40
N GLY A 88 7.79 -6.48 5.61
CA GLY A 88 8.64 -5.35 5.95
C GLY A 88 9.83 -5.15 5.01
N PRO A 89 10.65 -6.19 4.75
CA PRO A 89 11.77 -6.06 3.81
C PRO A 89 11.33 -5.70 2.40
N ASP A 90 10.21 -6.23 1.93
CA ASP A 90 9.69 -5.92 0.61
C ASP A 90 9.17 -4.49 0.50
N GLU A 91 8.57 -3.95 1.56
CA GLU A 91 8.20 -2.54 1.62
C GLU A 91 9.43 -1.64 1.46
N ARG A 92 10.52 -1.97 2.14
CA ARG A 92 11.76 -1.19 2.05
C ARG A 92 12.44 -1.31 0.69
N TYR A 93 12.27 -2.43 0.01
CA TYR A 93 12.76 -2.61 -1.36
C TYR A 93 11.93 -1.81 -2.36
N LEU A 94 10.61 -1.88 -2.22
CA LEU A 94 9.65 -1.33 -3.18
C LEU A 94 9.48 0.18 -3.06
N LEU A 95 9.48 0.70 -1.81
CA LEU A 95 9.07 2.05 -1.50
C LEU A 95 10.24 2.93 -1.03
N ASP A 96 10.12 4.22 -1.34
CA ASP A 96 10.73 5.25 -0.51
C ASP A 96 9.83 5.38 0.72
N PHE A 97 10.18 4.66 1.78
CA PHE A 97 9.32 4.52 2.94
C PHE A 97 9.10 5.85 3.66
N ASP A 98 10.14 6.69 3.72
CA ASP A 98 10.05 7.99 4.40
C ASP A 98 9.13 8.96 3.67
N ALA A 99 9.01 8.83 2.35
CA ALA A 99 8.13 9.67 1.52
C ALA A 99 6.73 9.07 1.35
N THR A 100 6.52 7.81 1.72
CA THR A 100 5.22 7.14 1.69
C THR A 100 4.40 7.60 2.89
N GLN A 101 3.11 7.86 2.68
CA GLN A 101 2.22 8.37 3.73
C GLN A 101 1.09 7.41 4.00
N PHE A 102 0.73 7.28 5.27
CA PHE A 102 -0.32 6.37 5.75
C PHE A 102 -1.39 7.15 6.49
N LEU A 103 -2.64 6.77 6.28
CA LEU A 103 -3.79 7.34 6.96
C LEU A 103 -4.76 6.23 7.33
N LEU A 104 -5.19 6.19 8.59
CA LEU A 104 -6.28 5.32 9.02
C LEU A 104 -7.58 6.12 9.03
N THR A 105 -8.62 5.56 8.42
CA THR A 105 -9.96 6.13 8.41
C THR A 105 -10.96 5.13 9.00
N GLU A 106 -12.00 5.62 9.65
CA GLU A 106 -12.98 4.74 10.29
C GLU A 106 -14.34 4.78 9.60
N GLU A 107 -14.82 5.97 9.28
CA GLU A 107 -16.12 6.13 8.64
C GLU A 107 -15.95 6.54 7.18
N GLU A 108 -16.86 6.06 6.33
CA GLU A 108 -17.01 6.58 4.99
C GLU A 108 -18.37 7.22 4.83
N HIS A 109 -18.40 8.32 4.12
CA HIS A 109 -19.63 8.99 3.75
C HIS A 109 -19.70 9.03 2.22
N VAL A 110 -20.46 8.13 1.64
CA VAL A 110 -20.64 8.06 0.20
C VAL A 110 -21.63 9.15 -0.21
N VAL A 111 -21.14 10.14 -0.95
CA VAL A 111 -21.93 11.32 -1.33
C VAL A 111 -22.74 11.08 -2.59
N ILE A 112 -22.23 10.22 -3.47
CA ILE A 112 -22.93 9.93 -4.73
C ILE A 112 -22.74 8.47 -5.14
#